data_dd6dd4b267c587b40df81a24865ee18c
#
_entry.id   dd6dd4b267c587b40df81a24865ee18c
#
_cell.length_a   1.000
_cell.length_b   1.000
_cell.length_c   1.000
_cell.angle_alpha   90.00
_cell.angle_beta   90.00
_cell.angle_gamma   90.00
#
_symmetry.space_group_name_H-M   'P 1'
#
loop_
_entity.id
_entity.type
_entity.pdbx_description
1 polymer ?
#
loop_
_entity_poly.entity_id
_entity_poly.type
_entity_poly.pdbx_seq_one_letter_code
_entity_poly.pdbx_strand_id
1 'polypeptide(L)'
;QHSTIRGTPNGAKAKTLTQAKKINETAKHRVVALCIENRPDNCTEKDIKEMLSYGTTRVEIGVQIPDDKVYKKTNRGHTVKDVIEATKRLKDAGFKVGYHIMPGVPFSNKKLDKKKFKLIFKSQKFKPDQLKIYPCQIVESAPLEKIYKKINYKPYTNEENTKFIKWIMNKIPRYVRVMRMMREIPKEKMKIEAASTSMRGDLQKELRKNKNIKEIRFREIGQQKGKIDLKTKLKITKYKASKGKEYFLEIINKDHILFGLLRLRFPSKEVFIEELKGAAIVRELHVYGQALNLGETVQQSSHSASQKLWNEEAQHRGMGKQLMKKAEELSKKRG
;
A
#
# COMPACT_ATOMS: atom_id res chain seq x y z
N GLN A 1 -18.51 -21.74 -0.85
CA GLN A 1 -19.00 -21.59 0.52
C GLN A 1 -19.58 -20.20 0.67
N HIS A 2 -20.92 -20.09 0.82
CA HIS A 2 -21.61 -18.81 1.00
C HIS A 2 -21.38 -18.31 2.42
N SER A 3 -20.59 -17.24 2.58
CA SER A 3 -20.45 -16.56 3.86
C SER A 3 -21.76 -15.84 4.20
N THR A 4 -22.43 -16.32 5.20
CA THR A 4 -23.63 -15.67 5.77
C THR A 4 -23.13 -14.45 6.55
N ILE A 5 -23.43 -13.23 6.08
CA ILE A 5 -23.19 -12.02 6.86
C ILE A 5 -24.23 -12.01 7.99
N ARG A 6 -23.83 -12.46 9.18
CA ARG A 6 -24.63 -12.31 10.40
C ARG A 6 -24.68 -10.84 10.77
N GLY A 7 -25.83 -10.22 10.74
CA GLY A 7 -26.02 -8.84 11.25
C GLY A 7 -26.92 -7.93 10.42
N THR A 8 -27.62 -8.41 9.40
CA THR A 8 -28.72 -7.65 8.81
C THR A 8 -30.00 -7.93 9.61
N PRO A 9 -30.78 -6.90 10.02
CA PRO A 9 -32.14 -7.12 10.50
C PRO A 9 -32.90 -7.88 9.38
N ASN A 10 -33.47 -9.03 9.69
CA ASN A 10 -34.25 -9.86 8.80
C ASN A 10 -33.56 -10.80 7.81
N GLY A 11 -32.27 -11.13 7.95
CA GLY A 11 -31.68 -12.25 7.22
C GLY A 11 -31.76 -12.16 5.68
N ALA A 12 -32.01 -10.99 5.12
CA ALA A 12 -32.16 -10.79 3.68
C ALA A 12 -30.83 -11.05 2.96
N LYS A 13 -30.73 -12.16 2.24
CA LYS A 13 -29.61 -12.48 1.36
C LYS A 13 -29.72 -11.61 0.10
N ALA A 14 -28.71 -10.79 -0.16
CA ALA A 14 -28.60 -10.09 -1.44
C ALA A 14 -28.49 -11.12 -2.58
N LYS A 15 -29.35 -10.99 -3.60
CA LYS A 15 -29.33 -11.85 -4.79
C LYS A 15 -28.39 -11.34 -5.88
N THR A 16 -28.07 -10.05 -5.85
CA THR A 16 -27.18 -9.40 -6.82
C THR A 16 -26.15 -8.51 -6.12
N LEU A 17 -25.04 -8.22 -6.81
CA LEU A 17 -24.02 -7.30 -6.32
C LEU A 17 -24.61 -5.90 -6.06
N THR A 18 -25.48 -5.41 -6.91
CA THR A 18 -26.14 -4.10 -6.74
C THR A 18 -26.95 -4.06 -5.45
N GLN A 19 -27.73 -5.11 -5.16
CA GLN A 19 -28.46 -5.21 -3.88
C GLN A 19 -27.52 -5.29 -2.69
N ALA A 20 -26.42 -6.07 -2.79
CA ALA A 20 -25.42 -6.15 -1.70
C ALA A 20 -24.79 -4.79 -1.43
N LYS A 21 -24.42 -4.01 -2.44
CA LYS A 21 -23.89 -2.66 -2.30
C LYS A 21 -24.89 -1.71 -1.64
N LYS A 22 -26.15 -1.74 -2.05
CA LYS A 22 -27.22 -0.91 -1.43
C LYS A 22 -27.45 -1.27 0.04
N ILE A 23 -27.48 -2.56 0.38
CA ILE A 23 -27.57 -3.01 1.77
C ILE A 23 -26.36 -2.54 2.58
N ASN A 24 -25.15 -2.60 2.00
CA ASN A 24 -23.93 -2.16 2.66
C ASN A 24 -23.93 -0.66 3.01
N GLU A 25 -24.62 0.20 2.26
CA GLU A 25 -24.67 1.65 2.50
C GLU A 25 -25.29 2.00 3.88
N THR A 26 -26.27 1.22 4.31
CA THR A 26 -27.01 1.44 5.58
C THR A 26 -26.71 0.39 6.66
N ALA A 27 -25.84 -0.57 6.38
CA ALA A 27 -25.49 -1.62 7.33
C ALA A 27 -24.75 -1.06 8.56
N LYS A 28 -25.05 -1.61 9.74
CA LYS A 28 -24.35 -1.27 11.00
C LYS A 28 -22.84 -1.49 10.88
N HIS A 29 -22.43 -2.58 10.23
CA HIS A 29 -21.02 -2.89 9.93
C HIS A 29 -20.84 -2.91 8.42
N ARG A 30 -20.14 -1.94 7.88
CA ARG A 30 -19.98 -1.73 6.43
C ARG A 30 -18.62 -2.17 5.93
N VAL A 31 -18.58 -2.77 4.76
CA VAL A 31 -17.37 -2.91 3.97
C VAL A 31 -17.05 -1.53 3.38
N VAL A 32 -16.08 -0.84 3.94
CA VAL A 32 -15.72 0.54 3.54
C VAL A 32 -14.60 0.59 2.50
N ALA A 33 -13.87 -0.52 2.29
CA ALA A 33 -12.80 -0.63 1.32
C ALA A 33 -12.63 -2.09 0.88
N LEU A 34 -12.40 -2.29 -0.42
CA LEU A 34 -12.11 -3.59 -1.00
C LEU A 34 -10.71 -3.56 -1.64
N CYS A 35 -9.92 -4.60 -1.38
CA CYS A 35 -8.63 -4.81 -1.99
C CYS A 35 -8.62 -6.12 -2.78
N ILE A 36 -8.19 -6.07 -4.03
CA ILE A 36 -7.98 -7.25 -4.87
C ILE A 36 -6.48 -7.47 -5.08
N GLU A 37 -6.06 -8.72 -4.93
CA GLU A 37 -4.70 -9.16 -5.30
C GLU A 37 -4.78 -9.85 -6.66
N ASN A 38 -3.92 -9.46 -7.61
CA ASN A 38 -3.95 -10.02 -8.94
C ASN A 38 -2.55 -10.14 -9.56
N ARG A 39 -2.47 -10.86 -10.68
CA ARG A 39 -1.29 -10.88 -11.55
C ARG A 39 -1.33 -9.65 -12.46
N PRO A 40 -0.16 -9.11 -12.88
CA PRO A 40 -0.11 -7.95 -13.77
C PRO A 40 -0.83 -8.17 -15.11
N ASP A 41 -0.72 -9.35 -15.69
CA ASP A 41 -1.36 -9.72 -16.97
C ASP A 41 -2.89 -9.83 -16.90
N ASN A 42 -3.46 -10.00 -15.70
CA ASN A 42 -4.91 -9.99 -15.44
C ASN A 42 -5.41 -8.60 -14.99
N CYS A 43 -4.77 -7.53 -15.44
CA CYS A 43 -5.19 -6.16 -15.21
C CYS A 43 -5.48 -5.47 -16.56
N THR A 44 -6.30 -6.09 -17.40
CA THR A 44 -6.81 -5.50 -18.63
C THR A 44 -7.85 -4.42 -18.33
N GLU A 45 -8.26 -3.65 -19.31
CA GLU A 45 -9.33 -2.65 -19.16
C GLU A 45 -10.65 -3.29 -18.71
N LYS A 46 -10.96 -4.48 -19.23
CA LYS A 46 -12.14 -5.27 -18.85
C LYS A 46 -12.06 -5.65 -17.36
N ASP A 47 -10.95 -6.25 -16.94
CA ASP A 47 -10.75 -6.65 -15.53
C ASP A 47 -10.86 -5.45 -14.59
N ILE A 48 -10.31 -4.29 -14.98
CA ILE A 48 -10.35 -3.07 -14.18
C ILE A 48 -11.77 -2.51 -14.08
N LYS A 49 -12.56 -2.51 -15.15
CA LYS A 49 -13.96 -2.12 -15.11
C LYS A 49 -14.76 -3.04 -14.19
N GLU A 50 -14.47 -4.33 -14.21
CA GLU A 50 -15.09 -5.30 -13.29
C GLU A 50 -14.70 -5.04 -11.83
N MET A 51 -13.40 -4.81 -11.55
CA MET A 51 -12.95 -4.43 -10.20
C MET A 51 -13.60 -3.14 -9.68
N LEU A 52 -13.80 -2.14 -10.56
CA LEU A 52 -14.52 -0.92 -10.22
C LEU A 52 -15.99 -1.20 -9.89
N SER A 53 -16.64 -2.11 -10.64
CA SER A 53 -18.02 -2.51 -10.37
C SER A 53 -18.20 -3.13 -8.98
N TYR A 54 -17.19 -3.81 -8.45
CA TYR A 54 -17.18 -4.36 -7.09
C TYR A 54 -16.99 -3.28 -6.00
N GLY A 55 -16.63 -2.05 -6.37
CA GLY A 55 -16.26 -1.00 -5.41
C GLY A 55 -14.85 -1.14 -4.88
N THR A 56 -13.97 -1.78 -5.64
CA THR A 56 -12.55 -1.91 -5.29
C THR A 56 -11.88 -0.54 -5.24
N THR A 57 -11.07 -0.30 -4.22
CA THR A 57 -10.33 0.96 -4.03
C THR A 57 -8.83 0.76 -4.10
N ARG A 58 -8.36 -0.49 -4.00
CA ARG A 58 -6.95 -0.86 -3.99
C ARG A 58 -6.74 -2.15 -4.76
N VAL A 59 -5.69 -2.17 -5.59
CA VAL A 59 -5.25 -3.38 -6.28
C VAL A 59 -3.78 -3.63 -5.96
N GLU A 60 -3.47 -4.85 -5.55
CA GLU A 60 -2.12 -5.31 -5.29
C GLU A 60 -1.69 -6.28 -6.38
N ILE A 61 -0.54 -6.05 -6.98
CA ILE A 61 -0.04 -6.88 -8.08
C ILE A 61 1.27 -7.60 -7.72
N GLY A 62 1.35 -8.85 -8.16
CA GLY A 62 2.47 -9.75 -7.89
C GLY A 62 3.69 -9.46 -8.76
N VAL A 63 4.40 -8.34 -8.51
CA VAL A 63 5.60 -7.94 -9.28
C VAL A 63 6.82 -8.79 -8.95
N GLN A 64 7.00 -9.17 -7.69
CA GLN A 64 8.12 -9.94 -7.14
C GLN A 64 9.49 -9.25 -7.37
N ILE A 65 10.00 -9.28 -8.59
CA ILE A 65 11.19 -8.58 -9.08
C ILE A 65 10.98 -8.21 -10.57
N PRO A 66 11.04 -6.93 -10.99
CA PRO A 66 10.77 -6.56 -12.37
C PRO A 66 11.97 -6.88 -13.29
N ASP A 67 12.12 -8.17 -13.62
CA ASP A 67 13.18 -8.71 -14.47
C ASP A 67 12.67 -9.85 -15.34
N ASP A 68 12.65 -9.67 -16.68
CA ASP A 68 12.12 -10.67 -17.60
C ASP A 68 12.92 -11.98 -17.63
N LYS A 69 14.24 -11.93 -17.38
CA LYS A 69 15.05 -13.14 -17.31
C LYS A 69 14.67 -13.98 -16.10
N VAL A 70 14.43 -13.33 -14.95
CA VAL A 70 13.97 -14.01 -13.74
C VAL A 70 12.54 -14.51 -13.95
N TYR A 71 11.64 -13.71 -14.52
CA TYR A 71 10.25 -14.13 -14.80
C TYR A 71 10.20 -15.38 -15.67
N LYS A 72 10.98 -15.41 -16.76
CA LYS A 72 11.07 -16.57 -17.64
C LYS A 72 11.56 -17.82 -16.89
N LYS A 73 12.65 -17.71 -16.11
CA LYS A 73 13.23 -18.82 -15.37
C LYS A 73 12.36 -19.34 -14.23
N THR A 74 11.54 -18.48 -13.64
CA THR A 74 10.60 -18.83 -12.56
C THR A 74 9.19 -19.11 -13.05
N ASN A 75 8.99 -19.19 -14.36
CA ASN A 75 7.69 -19.45 -15.01
C ASN A 75 6.55 -18.55 -14.50
N ARG A 76 6.81 -17.23 -14.39
CA ARG A 76 5.83 -16.28 -13.87
C ARG A 76 4.62 -16.05 -14.79
N GLY A 77 4.74 -16.32 -16.09
CA GLY A 77 3.69 -16.18 -17.08
C GLY A 77 3.33 -14.74 -17.44
N HIS A 78 4.09 -13.74 -16.98
CA HIS A 78 3.95 -12.33 -17.36
C HIS A 78 5.32 -11.67 -17.52
N THR A 79 5.35 -10.47 -18.09
CA THR A 79 6.55 -9.71 -18.40
C THR A 79 6.63 -8.42 -17.59
N VAL A 80 7.79 -7.76 -17.63
CA VAL A 80 7.96 -6.39 -17.07
C VAL A 80 7.07 -5.39 -17.79
N LYS A 81 6.78 -5.60 -19.07
CA LYS A 81 5.82 -4.78 -19.84
C LYS A 81 4.41 -4.87 -19.24
N ASP A 82 3.96 -6.07 -18.89
CA ASP A 82 2.65 -6.26 -18.25
C ASP A 82 2.56 -5.52 -16.91
N VAL A 83 3.63 -5.56 -16.10
CA VAL A 83 3.70 -4.77 -14.85
C VAL A 83 3.54 -3.28 -15.11
N ILE A 84 4.21 -2.74 -16.14
CA ILE A 84 4.19 -1.32 -16.49
C ILE A 84 2.79 -0.91 -16.94
N GLU A 85 2.19 -1.69 -17.84
CA GLU A 85 0.86 -1.41 -18.40
C GLU A 85 -0.23 -1.56 -17.34
N ALA A 86 -0.19 -2.63 -16.51
CA ALA A 86 -1.08 -2.80 -15.39
C ALA A 86 -1.02 -1.61 -14.42
N THR A 87 0.21 -1.19 -14.04
CA THR A 87 0.39 -0.05 -13.14
C THR A 87 -0.21 1.23 -13.70
N LYS A 88 -0.04 1.47 -15.01
CA LYS A 88 -0.60 2.63 -15.69
C LYS A 88 -2.12 2.61 -15.68
N ARG A 89 -2.75 1.52 -16.13
CA ARG A 89 -4.21 1.38 -16.18
C ARG A 89 -4.83 1.51 -14.80
N LEU A 90 -4.28 0.81 -13.80
CA LEU A 90 -4.77 0.85 -12.42
C LEU A 90 -4.69 2.26 -11.81
N LYS A 91 -3.57 2.96 -12.00
CA LYS A 91 -3.42 4.33 -11.51
C LYS A 91 -4.36 5.30 -12.23
N ASP A 92 -4.51 5.18 -13.53
CA ASP A 92 -5.42 6.01 -14.33
C ASP A 92 -6.89 5.74 -13.99
N ALA A 93 -7.23 4.53 -13.55
CA ALA A 93 -8.54 4.19 -13.00
C ALA A 93 -8.79 4.61 -11.56
N GLY A 94 -7.84 5.31 -10.92
CA GLY A 94 -8.01 5.85 -9.57
C GLY A 94 -7.63 4.90 -8.43
N PHE A 95 -7.22 3.66 -8.69
CA PHE A 95 -6.84 2.73 -7.63
C PHE A 95 -5.55 3.13 -6.90
N LYS A 96 -5.47 2.80 -5.61
CA LYS A 96 -4.18 2.65 -4.93
C LYS A 96 -3.51 1.38 -5.44
N VAL A 97 -2.25 1.49 -5.87
CA VAL A 97 -1.50 0.37 -6.45
C VAL A 97 -0.43 -0.11 -5.49
N GLY A 98 -0.57 -1.36 -5.05
CA GLY A 98 0.40 -2.06 -4.22
C GLY A 98 1.25 -3.03 -5.03
N TYR A 99 2.54 -3.14 -4.70
CA TYR A 99 3.42 -4.18 -5.27
C TYR A 99 3.80 -5.19 -4.20
N HIS A 100 3.68 -6.47 -4.55
CA HIS A 100 4.35 -7.53 -3.81
C HIS A 100 5.75 -7.68 -4.36
N ILE A 101 6.76 -7.45 -3.52
CA ILE A 101 8.17 -7.58 -3.85
C ILE A 101 8.75 -8.76 -3.07
N MET A 102 9.48 -9.59 -3.75
CA MET A 102 10.04 -10.82 -3.19
C MET A 102 11.57 -10.86 -3.37
N PRO A 103 12.35 -10.32 -2.43
CA PRO A 103 13.81 -10.43 -2.48
C PRO A 103 14.25 -11.89 -2.39
N GLY A 104 15.34 -12.22 -3.09
CA GLY A 104 15.93 -13.54 -3.05
C GLY A 104 15.16 -14.61 -3.80
N VAL A 105 14.35 -14.27 -4.82
CA VAL A 105 13.74 -15.29 -5.69
C VAL A 105 14.80 -16.10 -6.43
N PRO A 106 14.53 -17.37 -6.80
CA PRO A 106 15.45 -18.14 -7.62
C PRO A 106 15.93 -17.38 -8.84
N PHE A 107 17.19 -17.57 -9.21
CA PHE A 107 17.86 -16.90 -10.33
C PHE A 107 18.08 -15.38 -10.16
N SER A 108 17.79 -14.82 -8.97
CA SER A 108 18.17 -13.48 -8.57
C SER A 108 19.36 -13.52 -7.60
N ASN A 109 19.87 -12.35 -7.25
CA ASN A 109 20.89 -12.15 -6.23
C ASN A 109 20.76 -10.76 -5.60
N LYS A 110 21.46 -10.51 -4.50
CA LYS A 110 21.39 -9.23 -3.76
C LYS A 110 21.69 -7.99 -4.60
N LYS A 111 22.62 -8.10 -5.55
CA LYS A 111 23.00 -6.99 -6.46
C LYS A 111 21.85 -6.66 -7.42
N LEU A 112 21.26 -7.69 -8.03
CA LEU A 112 20.12 -7.56 -8.92
C LEU A 112 18.88 -7.05 -8.17
N ASP A 113 18.56 -7.64 -7.01
CA ASP A 113 17.43 -7.23 -6.18
C ASP A 113 17.53 -5.74 -5.81
N LYS A 114 18.70 -5.28 -5.34
CA LYS A 114 18.95 -3.86 -5.06
C LYS A 114 18.79 -2.98 -6.29
N LYS A 115 19.28 -3.42 -7.46
CA LYS A 115 19.14 -2.68 -8.73
C LYS A 115 17.68 -2.55 -9.12
N LYS A 116 16.90 -3.65 -9.07
CA LYS A 116 15.50 -3.68 -9.48
C LYS A 116 14.60 -2.95 -8.48
N PHE A 117 14.89 -3.04 -7.18
CA PHE A 117 14.18 -2.27 -6.18
C PHE A 117 14.37 -0.75 -6.37
N LYS A 118 15.60 -0.30 -6.64
CA LYS A 118 15.85 1.12 -6.98
C LYS A 118 15.08 1.53 -8.23
N LEU A 119 15.01 0.66 -9.25
CA LEU A 119 14.31 0.92 -10.51
C LEU A 119 12.82 1.23 -10.28
N ILE A 120 12.15 0.52 -9.37
CA ILE A 120 10.72 0.73 -9.05
C ILE A 120 10.43 2.19 -8.65
N PHE A 121 11.36 2.88 -7.99
CA PHE A 121 11.17 4.27 -7.57
C PHE A 121 11.84 5.30 -8.46
N LYS A 122 12.94 4.95 -9.14
CA LYS A 122 13.62 5.86 -10.07
C LYS A 122 12.83 6.03 -11.36
N SER A 123 12.36 4.92 -11.95
CA SER A 123 11.64 4.96 -13.21
C SER A 123 10.20 5.43 -13.01
N GLN A 124 9.78 6.38 -13.83
CA GLN A 124 8.37 6.82 -13.86
C GLN A 124 7.39 5.74 -14.36
N LYS A 125 7.89 4.65 -14.94
CA LYS A 125 7.06 3.54 -15.43
C LYS A 125 6.39 2.74 -14.30
N PHE A 126 6.91 2.82 -13.07
CA PHE A 126 6.43 2.09 -11.90
C PHE A 126 5.84 3.05 -10.84
N LYS A 127 6.53 3.24 -9.72
CA LYS A 127 6.18 4.10 -8.58
C LYS A 127 4.86 3.69 -7.91
N PRO A 128 4.82 2.50 -7.29
CA PRO A 128 3.66 2.05 -6.53
C PRO A 128 3.35 2.97 -5.35
N ASP A 129 2.11 2.94 -4.87
CA ASP A 129 1.67 3.66 -3.68
C ASP A 129 1.96 2.88 -2.40
N GLN A 130 1.98 1.54 -2.52
CA GLN A 130 2.14 0.62 -1.41
C GLN A 130 3.08 -0.53 -1.74
N LEU A 131 3.69 -1.12 -0.71
CA LEU A 131 4.53 -2.32 -0.82
C LEU A 131 4.17 -3.37 0.21
N LYS A 132 4.24 -4.62 -0.21
CA LYS A 132 4.44 -5.78 0.65
C LYS A 132 5.80 -6.39 0.28
N ILE A 133 6.66 -6.60 1.27
CA ILE A 133 8.02 -7.10 1.07
C ILE A 133 8.10 -8.48 1.70
N TYR A 134 8.20 -9.50 0.87
CA TYR A 134 8.18 -10.90 1.26
C TYR A 134 9.45 -11.60 0.78
N PRO A 135 10.52 -11.70 1.60
CA PRO A 135 11.68 -12.51 1.26
C PRO A 135 11.26 -13.92 0.83
N CYS A 136 11.85 -14.41 -0.25
CA CYS A 136 11.51 -15.72 -0.80
C CYS A 136 11.92 -16.83 0.19
N GLN A 137 11.00 -17.77 0.43
CA GLN A 137 11.18 -18.89 1.35
C GLN A 137 10.81 -20.19 0.66
N ILE A 138 11.39 -21.30 1.11
CA ILE A 138 11.02 -22.65 0.65
C ILE A 138 9.95 -23.17 1.60
N VAL A 139 8.72 -23.25 1.08
CA VAL A 139 7.53 -23.66 1.81
C VAL A 139 7.14 -25.07 1.37
N GLU A 140 6.72 -25.88 2.32
CA GLU A 140 6.19 -27.21 2.07
C GLU A 140 5.06 -27.21 1.05
N SER A 141 5.03 -28.21 0.19
CA SER A 141 4.06 -28.39 -0.91
C SER A 141 4.11 -27.30 -2.01
N ALA A 142 5.01 -26.32 -1.91
CA ALA A 142 5.20 -25.34 -2.98
C ALA A 142 6.05 -25.94 -4.13
N PRO A 143 5.82 -25.54 -5.40
CA PRO A 143 6.63 -26.02 -6.51
C PRO A 143 8.15 -25.86 -6.32
N LEU A 144 8.56 -24.78 -5.64
CA LEU A 144 9.98 -24.52 -5.35
C LEU A 144 10.60 -25.59 -4.44
N GLU A 145 9.84 -26.17 -3.51
CA GLU A 145 10.31 -27.26 -2.66
C GLU A 145 10.79 -28.47 -3.46
N LYS A 146 10.12 -28.75 -4.58
CA LYS A 146 10.47 -29.92 -5.43
C LYS A 146 11.74 -29.71 -6.24
N ILE A 147 12.14 -28.48 -6.50
CA ILE A 147 13.20 -28.15 -7.45
C ILE A 147 14.41 -27.42 -6.86
N TYR A 148 14.31 -26.87 -5.63
CA TYR A 148 15.36 -25.99 -5.08
C TYR A 148 16.76 -26.64 -5.02
N LYS A 149 16.82 -27.94 -4.69
CA LYS A 149 18.07 -28.68 -4.69
C LYS A 149 18.64 -28.84 -6.11
N LYS A 150 17.78 -29.20 -7.08
CA LYS A 150 18.16 -29.37 -8.50
C LYS A 150 18.72 -28.11 -9.12
N ILE A 151 18.16 -26.93 -8.75
CA ILE A 151 18.62 -25.63 -9.25
C ILE A 151 19.66 -24.96 -8.34
N ASN A 152 20.14 -25.69 -7.32
CA ASN A 152 21.09 -25.20 -6.30
C ASN A 152 20.66 -23.85 -5.68
N TYR A 153 19.35 -23.69 -5.43
CA TYR A 153 18.82 -22.47 -4.84
C TYR A 153 18.92 -22.48 -3.32
N LYS A 154 19.41 -21.37 -2.76
CA LYS A 154 19.45 -21.11 -1.32
C LYS A 154 18.74 -19.77 -1.04
N PRO A 155 17.72 -19.73 -0.17
CA PRO A 155 17.10 -18.48 0.25
C PRO A 155 18.10 -17.63 1.02
N TYR A 156 17.85 -16.31 1.10
CA TYR A 156 18.65 -15.45 1.96
C TYR A 156 18.49 -15.85 3.42
N THR A 157 19.58 -15.81 4.18
CA THR A 157 19.55 -16.03 5.62
C THR A 157 18.79 -14.94 6.35
N ASN A 158 18.46 -15.15 7.62
CA ASN A 158 17.81 -14.16 8.47
C ASN A 158 18.61 -12.85 8.53
N GLU A 159 19.93 -12.95 8.68
CA GLU A 159 20.82 -11.80 8.72
C GLU A 159 20.82 -11.02 7.40
N GLU A 160 20.89 -11.75 6.29
CA GLU A 160 20.86 -11.16 4.95
C GLU A 160 19.53 -10.46 4.67
N ASN A 161 18.42 -11.09 5.04
CA ASN A 161 17.08 -10.51 4.92
C ASN A 161 16.96 -9.24 5.78
N THR A 162 17.44 -9.27 7.01
CA THR A 162 17.45 -8.11 7.92
C THR A 162 18.23 -6.95 7.32
N LYS A 163 19.47 -7.21 6.88
CA LYS A 163 20.32 -6.19 6.22
C LYS A 163 19.66 -5.62 4.96
N PHE A 164 19.02 -6.49 4.17
CA PHE A 164 18.35 -6.08 2.94
C PHE A 164 17.10 -5.22 3.24
N ILE A 165 16.27 -5.60 4.20
CA ILE A 165 15.08 -4.84 4.58
C ILE A 165 15.46 -3.47 5.17
N LYS A 166 16.47 -3.40 6.05
CA LYS A 166 16.99 -2.12 6.54
C LYS A 166 17.43 -1.21 5.40
N TRP A 167 18.15 -1.77 4.42
CA TRP A 167 18.57 -1.03 3.24
C TRP A 167 17.35 -0.55 2.42
N ILE A 168 16.33 -1.39 2.19
CA ILE A 168 15.09 -1.03 1.50
C ILE A 168 14.41 0.15 2.20
N MET A 169 14.18 0.05 3.50
CA MET A 169 13.46 1.06 4.28
C MET A 169 14.09 2.44 4.19
N ASN A 170 15.42 2.52 4.10
CA ASN A 170 16.14 3.77 3.88
C ASN A 170 16.02 4.33 2.45
N LYS A 171 15.49 3.57 1.48
CA LYS A 171 15.34 3.98 0.07
C LYS A 171 13.91 4.25 -0.35
N ILE A 172 12.95 3.90 0.49
CA ILE A 172 11.52 4.10 0.22
C ILE A 172 11.19 5.60 0.19
N PRO A 173 10.53 6.09 -0.89
CA PRO A 173 10.06 7.47 -0.96
C PRO A 173 8.94 7.76 0.04
N ARG A 174 8.79 9.04 0.40
CA ARG A 174 7.82 9.49 1.41
C ARG A 174 6.34 9.27 1.03
N TYR A 175 6.04 9.06 -0.23
CA TYR A 175 4.70 8.78 -0.72
C TYR A 175 4.33 7.28 -0.68
N VAL A 176 5.22 6.40 -0.24
CA VAL A 176 4.98 4.95 -0.22
C VAL A 176 4.67 4.47 1.19
N ARG A 177 3.68 3.57 1.30
CA ARG A 177 3.35 2.85 2.53
C ARG A 177 3.79 1.39 2.42
N VAL A 178 4.54 0.90 3.41
CA VAL A 178 4.85 -0.53 3.55
C VAL A 178 3.76 -1.19 4.39
N MET A 179 2.91 -1.96 3.72
CA MET A 179 1.78 -2.64 4.36
C MET A 179 2.24 -3.81 5.22
N ARG A 180 3.24 -4.55 4.72
CA ARG A 180 3.79 -5.72 5.42
C ARG A 180 5.26 -5.93 5.05
N MET A 181 6.06 -6.22 6.06
CA MET A 181 7.42 -6.76 5.93
C MET A 181 7.40 -8.20 6.45
N MET A 182 7.84 -9.14 5.65
CA MET A 182 7.80 -10.59 5.89
C MET A 182 6.38 -11.17 5.92
N ARG A 183 6.25 -12.40 5.47
CA ARG A 183 5.03 -13.20 5.56
C ARG A 183 5.14 -14.08 6.80
N GLU A 184 4.08 -14.12 7.58
CA GLU A 184 3.96 -15.07 8.68
C GLU A 184 3.61 -16.43 8.06
N ILE A 185 4.60 -17.33 8.03
CA ILE A 185 4.44 -18.72 7.62
C ILE A 185 4.70 -19.56 8.88
N PRO A 186 3.81 -20.49 9.23
CA PRO A 186 4.05 -21.40 10.34
C PRO A 186 5.40 -22.12 10.18
N LYS A 187 6.17 -22.26 11.28
CA LYS A 187 7.51 -22.85 11.23
C LYS A 187 7.49 -24.28 10.67
N GLU A 188 6.44 -25.01 11.00
CA GLU A 188 6.23 -26.41 10.58
C GLU A 188 6.14 -26.54 9.05
N LYS A 189 5.71 -25.47 8.37
CA LYS A 189 5.62 -25.44 6.89
C LYS A 189 6.85 -24.90 6.20
N MET A 190 7.87 -24.48 6.94
CA MET A 190 9.13 -24.00 6.36
C MET A 190 10.15 -25.13 6.29
N LYS A 191 10.64 -25.46 5.10
CA LYS A 191 11.70 -26.45 4.90
C LYS A 191 13.09 -25.90 5.24
N ILE A 192 13.28 -24.59 5.13
CA ILE A 192 14.51 -23.89 5.52
C ILE A 192 14.08 -22.61 6.24
N GLU A 193 14.55 -22.43 7.46
CA GLU A 193 14.25 -21.25 8.26
C GLU A 193 15.01 -20.03 7.72
N ALA A 194 14.36 -19.28 6.86
CA ALA A 194 14.91 -18.08 6.22
C ALA A 194 14.41 -16.75 6.85
N ALA A 195 13.38 -16.79 7.71
CA ALA A 195 12.88 -15.61 8.42
C ALA A 195 12.02 -16.02 9.62
N SER A 196 12.42 -15.66 10.83
CA SER A 196 11.63 -15.91 12.04
C SER A 196 10.61 -14.80 12.29
N THR A 197 9.48 -15.12 12.91
CA THR A 197 8.44 -14.15 13.30
C THR A 197 8.94 -13.15 14.35
N SER A 198 9.86 -13.57 15.24
CA SER A 198 10.50 -12.71 16.24
C SER A 198 11.34 -11.59 15.61
N MET A 199 12.05 -11.88 14.53
CA MET A 199 12.89 -10.92 13.81
C MET A 199 12.11 -9.69 13.34
N ARG A 200 10.81 -9.82 13.00
CA ARG A 200 9.96 -8.70 12.57
C ARG A 200 9.79 -7.65 13.66
N GLY A 201 9.53 -8.08 14.89
CA GLY A 201 9.33 -7.17 16.03
C GLY A 201 10.59 -6.37 16.33
N ASP A 202 11.73 -7.03 16.38
CA ASP A 202 13.02 -6.39 16.69
C ASP A 202 13.48 -5.48 15.56
N LEU A 203 13.32 -5.90 14.31
CA LEU A 203 13.59 -5.07 13.14
C LEU A 203 12.71 -3.80 13.14
N GLN A 204 11.42 -3.91 13.47
CA GLN A 204 10.54 -2.74 13.55
C GLN A 204 10.96 -1.78 14.68
N LYS A 205 11.34 -2.30 15.85
CA LYS A 205 11.85 -1.48 16.96
C LYS A 205 13.12 -0.72 16.57
N GLU A 206 14.04 -1.39 15.91
CA GLU A 206 15.29 -0.77 15.44
C GLU A 206 15.04 0.27 14.35
N LEU A 207 14.21 -0.04 13.35
CA LEU A 207 13.86 0.89 12.29
C LEU A 207 13.17 2.15 12.81
N ARG A 208 12.37 2.06 13.90
CA ARG A 208 11.73 3.23 14.53
C ARG A 208 12.73 4.22 15.11
N LYS A 209 13.91 3.78 15.50
CA LYS A 209 14.98 4.67 15.97
C LYS A 209 15.64 5.46 14.83
N ASN A 210 15.45 5.05 13.59
CA ASN A 210 16.06 5.68 12.42
C ASN A 210 15.17 6.81 11.86
N LYS A 211 15.47 8.05 12.22
CA LYS A 211 14.77 9.27 11.77
C LYS A 211 14.85 9.53 10.25
N ASN A 212 15.72 8.84 9.52
CA ASN A 212 15.87 9.01 8.08
C ASN A 212 14.83 8.23 7.25
N ILE A 213 14.04 7.37 7.89
CA ILE A 213 13.00 6.60 7.23
C ILE A 213 11.84 7.53 6.84
N LYS A 214 11.57 7.60 5.53
CA LYS A 214 10.54 8.47 4.94
C LYS A 214 9.22 7.77 4.69
N GLU A 215 9.16 6.48 4.93
CA GLU A 215 7.98 5.63 4.73
C GLU A 215 6.79 6.14 5.58
N ILE A 216 5.57 6.05 5.04
CA ILE A 216 4.36 6.64 5.64
C ILE A 216 4.12 6.10 7.05
N ARG A 217 4.07 4.77 7.24
CA ARG A 217 3.70 4.14 8.51
C ARG A 217 4.64 4.50 9.66
N PHE A 218 5.93 4.70 9.36
CA PHE A 218 6.92 5.11 10.37
C PHE A 218 6.77 6.57 10.79
N ARG A 219 6.07 7.37 10.00
CA ARG A 219 5.83 8.79 10.24
C ARG A 219 4.42 9.11 10.75
N GLU A 220 3.47 8.17 10.64
CA GLU A 220 2.10 8.37 11.16
C GLU A 220 2.13 8.78 12.61
N ILE A 221 1.35 9.81 12.97
CA ILE A 221 1.28 10.30 14.34
C ILE A 221 0.86 9.19 15.32
N GLY A 222 -0.06 8.29 14.96
CA GLY A 222 -0.49 7.15 15.77
C GLY A 222 0.61 6.13 16.09
N GLN A 223 1.79 6.25 15.47
CA GLN A 223 2.94 5.39 15.72
C GLN A 223 4.05 6.10 16.53
N GLN A 224 3.86 7.37 16.85
CA GLN A 224 4.85 8.16 17.60
C GLN A 224 4.62 8.03 19.10
N LYS A 225 5.67 8.27 19.89
CA LYS A 225 5.64 8.26 21.37
C LYS A 225 6.20 9.56 21.91
N GLY A 226 5.75 9.95 23.10
CA GLY A 226 6.22 11.16 23.79
C GLY A 226 5.52 12.43 23.33
N LYS A 227 6.05 13.59 23.76
CA LYS A 227 5.48 14.91 23.44
C LYS A 227 5.70 15.23 21.96
N ILE A 228 4.63 15.54 21.23
CA ILE A 228 4.64 15.83 19.81
C ILE A 228 4.31 17.31 19.59
N ASP A 229 5.11 17.98 18.74
CA ASP A 229 4.79 19.34 18.30
C ASP A 229 3.62 19.31 17.31
N LEU A 230 2.54 19.99 17.66
CA LEU A 230 1.31 20.05 16.88
C LEU A 230 1.27 21.16 15.83
N LYS A 231 2.31 22.03 15.76
CA LYS A 231 2.44 23.01 14.68
C LYS A 231 2.70 22.31 13.37
N THR A 232 1.74 22.39 12.46
CA THR A 232 1.78 21.68 11.19
C THR A 232 1.93 22.58 9.99
N LYS A 233 2.47 22.04 8.89
CA LYS A 233 2.54 22.67 7.58
C LYS A 233 2.16 21.73 6.48
N LEU A 234 1.63 22.26 5.39
CA LEU A 234 1.36 21.52 4.17
C LEU A 234 2.66 21.34 3.36
N LYS A 235 2.98 20.10 3.00
CA LYS A 235 4.07 19.76 2.10
C LYS A 235 3.52 19.06 0.87
N ILE A 236 4.03 19.40 -0.31
CA ILE A 236 3.62 18.80 -1.58
C ILE A 236 4.84 18.16 -2.24
N THR A 237 4.73 16.87 -2.54
CA THR A 237 5.70 16.12 -3.34
C THR A 237 5.12 15.84 -4.71
N LYS A 238 5.70 16.43 -5.75
CA LYS A 238 5.27 16.25 -7.15
C LYS A 238 6.17 15.20 -7.82
N TYR A 239 5.57 14.27 -8.57
CA TYR A 239 6.33 13.29 -9.35
C TYR A 239 5.52 12.79 -10.55
N LYS A 240 6.24 12.31 -11.58
CA LYS A 240 5.63 11.63 -12.74
C LYS A 240 5.57 10.13 -12.45
N ALA A 241 4.42 9.51 -12.71
CA ALA A 241 4.22 8.07 -12.59
C ALA A 241 3.28 7.57 -13.70
N SER A 242 3.70 6.54 -14.44
CA SER A 242 2.88 5.86 -15.44
C SER A 242 2.21 6.84 -16.40
N LYS A 243 3.02 7.71 -17.04
CA LYS A 243 2.62 8.80 -17.96
C LYS A 243 1.73 9.90 -17.35
N GLY A 244 1.24 9.75 -16.10
CA GLY A 244 0.46 10.76 -15.38
C GLY A 244 1.32 11.61 -14.44
N LYS A 245 0.71 12.64 -13.82
CA LYS A 245 1.34 13.47 -12.79
C LYS A 245 0.69 13.19 -11.44
N GLU A 246 1.50 12.98 -10.43
CA GLU A 246 1.08 12.71 -9.06
C GLU A 246 1.48 13.86 -8.15
N TYR A 247 0.59 14.20 -7.23
CA TYR A 247 0.84 15.12 -6.14
C TYR A 247 0.52 14.40 -4.83
N PHE A 248 1.54 14.23 -4.01
CA PHE A 248 1.39 13.70 -2.67
C PHE A 248 1.41 14.87 -1.68
N LEU A 249 0.25 15.21 -1.16
CA LEU A 249 0.05 16.27 -0.20
C LEU A 249 0.13 15.69 1.20
N GLU A 250 0.86 16.35 2.09
CA GLU A 250 1.08 15.90 3.46
C GLU A 250 0.92 17.06 4.43
N ILE A 251 0.19 16.83 5.52
CA ILE A 251 0.22 17.71 6.69
C ILE A 251 1.23 17.10 7.66
N ILE A 252 2.31 17.82 7.91
CA ILE A 252 3.45 17.37 8.73
C ILE A 252 3.89 18.47 9.70
N ASN A 253 4.50 18.09 10.83
CA ASN A 253 5.21 19.02 11.70
C ASN A 253 6.70 19.18 11.30
N LYS A 254 7.49 19.89 12.11
CA LYS A 254 8.94 20.10 11.89
C LYS A 254 9.73 18.79 11.90
N ASP A 255 9.31 17.80 12.67
CA ASP A 255 9.95 16.48 12.80
C ASP A 255 9.51 15.50 11.73
N HIS A 256 8.78 15.96 10.72
CA HIS A 256 8.21 15.16 9.64
C HIS A 256 7.18 14.11 10.07
N ILE A 257 6.62 14.21 11.27
CA ILE A 257 5.49 13.39 11.71
C ILE A 257 4.30 13.72 10.80
N LEU A 258 3.59 12.67 10.36
CA LEU A 258 2.50 12.76 9.39
C LEU A 258 1.14 12.75 10.10
N PHE A 259 0.37 13.81 9.92
CA PHE A 259 -0.97 14.01 10.48
C PHE A 259 -2.06 13.70 9.46
N GLY A 260 -1.81 13.93 8.19
CA GLY A 260 -2.75 13.61 7.12
C GLY A 260 -2.08 13.61 5.76
N LEU A 261 -2.69 12.94 4.81
CA LEU A 261 -2.23 12.88 3.43
C LEU A 261 -3.37 12.90 2.42
N LEU A 262 -3.05 13.34 1.21
CA LEU A 262 -3.90 13.21 0.04
C LEU A 262 -3.05 12.85 -1.19
N ARG A 263 -3.56 11.92 -2.01
CA ARG A 263 -2.98 11.58 -3.31
C ARG A 263 -3.88 12.14 -4.40
N LEU A 264 -3.36 13.13 -5.12
CA LEU A 264 -4.00 13.70 -6.30
C LEU A 264 -3.26 13.22 -7.55
N ARG A 265 -4.01 12.69 -8.53
CA ARG A 265 -3.47 12.28 -9.83
C ARG A 265 -4.14 13.04 -10.95
N PHE A 266 -3.35 13.47 -11.89
CA PHE A 266 -3.79 13.82 -13.24
C PHE A 266 -3.45 12.62 -14.13
N PRO A 267 -4.44 11.89 -14.64
CA PRO A 267 -4.23 10.70 -15.45
C PRO A 267 -3.39 10.97 -16.70
N SER A 268 -2.95 9.91 -17.34
CA SER A 268 -2.31 10.00 -18.64
C SER A 268 -3.34 10.38 -19.73
N LYS A 269 -2.84 10.85 -20.89
CA LYS A 269 -3.72 11.08 -22.04
C LYS A 269 -4.38 9.79 -22.59
N GLU A 270 -3.85 8.64 -22.19
CA GLU A 270 -4.33 7.31 -22.60
C GLU A 270 -5.27 6.69 -21.54
N VAL A 271 -5.94 7.50 -20.72
CA VAL A 271 -6.97 7.01 -19.79
C VAL A 271 -8.15 6.46 -20.57
N PHE A 272 -8.57 5.22 -20.22
CA PHE A 272 -9.62 4.50 -20.92
C PHE A 272 -11.02 4.65 -20.27
N ILE A 273 -11.09 5.34 -19.15
CA ILE A 273 -12.35 5.67 -18.47
C ILE A 273 -12.75 7.08 -18.91
N GLU A 274 -13.90 7.18 -19.53
CA GLU A 274 -14.33 8.42 -20.20
C GLU A 274 -14.44 9.59 -19.22
N GLU A 275 -15.03 9.34 -18.05
CA GLU A 275 -15.25 10.35 -17.00
C GLU A 275 -13.94 10.88 -16.40
N LEU A 276 -12.82 10.23 -16.66
CA LEU A 276 -11.52 10.61 -16.16
C LEU A 276 -10.64 11.32 -17.20
N LYS A 277 -11.13 11.47 -18.43
CA LYS A 277 -10.45 12.26 -19.45
C LYS A 277 -10.46 13.74 -19.07
N GLY A 278 -9.29 14.35 -18.99
CA GLY A 278 -9.13 15.75 -18.55
C GLY A 278 -9.36 15.98 -17.04
N ALA A 279 -9.78 15.00 -16.29
CA ALA A 279 -10.09 15.11 -14.88
C ALA A 279 -8.84 14.98 -13.97
N ALA A 280 -8.99 15.47 -12.75
CA ALA A 280 -8.09 15.17 -11.64
C ALA A 280 -8.77 14.19 -10.66
N ILE A 281 -8.03 13.23 -10.14
CA ILE A 281 -8.55 12.19 -9.27
C ILE A 281 -7.91 12.26 -7.90
N VAL A 282 -8.72 12.38 -6.84
CA VAL A 282 -8.28 12.11 -5.46
C VAL A 282 -8.35 10.61 -5.23
N ARG A 283 -7.17 9.96 -5.18
CA ARG A 283 -7.06 8.50 -5.03
C ARG A 283 -7.02 8.04 -3.57
N GLU A 284 -6.66 8.93 -2.67
CA GLU A 284 -6.64 8.70 -1.22
C GLU A 284 -6.72 10.03 -0.49
N LEU A 285 -7.55 10.09 0.53
CA LEU A 285 -7.54 11.11 1.57
C LEU A 285 -7.53 10.39 2.92
N HIS A 286 -6.57 10.69 3.78
CA HIS A 286 -6.48 10.09 5.10
C HIS A 286 -5.98 11.13 6.11
N VAL A 287 -6.71 11.27 7.21
CA VAL A 287 -6.30 12.04 8.40
C VAL A 287 -6.09 11.05 9.52
N TYR A 288 -4.90 11.08 10.10
CA TYR A 288 -4.51 10.17 11.17
C TYR A 288 -4.99 10.69 12.52
N GLY A 289 -5.59 9.82 13.31
CA GLY A 289 -6.12 10.07 14.64
C GLY A 289 -7.17 9.01 14.99
N GLN A 290 -7.64 8.94 16.25
CA GLN A 290 -8.80 8.13 16.57
C GLN A 290 -10.06 8.76 15.97
N ALA A 291 -10.89 7.92 15.33
CA ALA A 291 -12.22 8.34 14.92
C ALA A 291 -13.08 8.45 16.18
N LEU A 292 -13.58 9.66 16.47
CA LEU A 292 -14.68 9.83 17.39
C LEU A 292 -15.98 9.51 16.64
N ASN A 293 -16.94 8.88 17.32
CA ASN A 293 -18.28 8.73 16.76
C ASN A 293 -18.89 10.09 16.49
N LEU A 294 -19.70 10.22 15.44
CA LEU A 294 -20.45 11.45 15.17
C LEU A 294 -21.33 11.79 16.39
N GLY A 295 -21.02 12.90 17.07
CA GLY A 295 -21.74 13.36 18.26
C GLY A 295 -21.09 13.05 19.62
N GLU A 296 -19.98 12.29 19.67
CA GLU A 296 -19.21 12.10 20.90
C GLU A 296 -18.28 13.28 21.18
N THR A 297 -18.40 13.87 22.36
CA THR A 297 -17.41 14.77 22.91
C THR A 297 -16.32 13.98 23.62
N VAL A 298 -15.13 14.54 23.61
CA VAL A 298 -13.86 13.95 24.05
C VAL A 298 -13.83 13.43 25.50
N GLN A 299 -14.76 13.81 26.34
CA GLN A 299 -14.80 13.49 27.77
C GLN A 299 -15.13 12.00 28.10
N GLN A 300 -15.54 11.21 27.11
CA GLN A 300 -16.08 9.86 27.35
C GLN A 300 -15.12 8.68 26.99
N SER A 301 -13.91 8.93 26.50
CA SER A 301 -13.01 7.84 26.14
C SER A 301 -12.02 7.46 27.27
N SER A 302 -11.94 6.18 27.61
CA SER A 302 -11.19 5.59 28.73
C SER A 302 -9.67 5.39 28.50
N HIS A 303 -8.98 6.26 27.76
CA HIS A 303 -7.55 6.14 27.49
C HIS A 303 -6.69 7.13 28.28
N SER A 304 -5.41 6.80 28.49
CA SER A 304 -4.49 7.60 29.30
C SER A 304 -4.44 9.09 28.90
N ALA A 305 -4.31 10.01 29.86
CA ALA A 305 -4.39 11.45 29.69
C ALA A 305 -3.47 12.02 28.57
N SER A 306 -2.29 11.44 28.36
CA SER A 306 -1.36 11.87 27.31
C SER A 306 -1.77 11.43 25.86
N GLN A 307 -2.50 10.33 25.75
CA GLN A 307 -3.08 9.88 24.48
C GLN A 307 -4.39 10.60 24.15
N LYS A 308 -5.15 11.03 25.16
CA LYS A 308 -6.38 11.80 25.01
C LYS A 308 -6.13 13.17 24.37
N LEU A 309 -5.21 13.95 24.92
CA LEU A 309 -4.97 15.35 24.50
C LEU A 309 -4.67 15.52 23.02
N TRP A 310 -3.98 14.59 22.40
CA TRP A 310 -3.64 14.76 21.01
C TRP A 310 -4.57 14.08 20.01
N ASN A 311 -5.38 13.11 20.45
CA ASN A 311 -6.49 12.60 19.65
C ASN A 311 -7.56 13.67 19.40
N GLU A 312 -7.85 14.50 20.42
CA GLU A 312 -8.82 15.60 20.39
C GLU A 312 -8.41 16.67 19.39
N GLU A 313 -7.15 17.08 19.40
CA GLU A 313 -6.69 18.19 18.60
C GLU A 313 -6.39 17.82 17.13
N ALA A 314 -6.09 16.57 16.80
CA ALA A 314 -5.67 16.20 15.45
C ALA A 314 -6.82 16.03 14.46
N GLN A 315 -7.98 15.49 14.88
CA GLN A 315 -9.09 15.20 13.96
C GLN A 315 -9.99 16.42 13.66
N HIS A 316 -10.18 17.33 14.61
CA HIS A 316 -11.12 18.46 14.45
C HIS A 316 -10.50 19.73 13.85
N ARG A 317 -9.23 19.74 13.49
CA ARG A 317 -8.52 20.92 12.93
C ARG A 317 -8.78 21.20 11.44
N GLY A 318 -9.75 20.56 10.82
CA GLY A 318 -10.07 20.79 9.41
C GLY A 318 -8.99 20.33 8.41
N MET A 319 -8.07 19.45 8.82
CA MET A 319 -6.95 18.98 7.97
C MET A 319 -7.43 18.31 6.68
N GLY A 320 -8.52 17.54 6.73
CA GLY A 320 -9.14 16.98 5.54
C GLY A 320 -9.64 18.05 4.57
N LYS A 321 -10.31 19.10 5.09
CA LYS A 321 -10.76 20.25 4.29
C LYS A 321 -9.57 21.00 3.68
N GLN A 322 -8.49 21.21 4.44
CA GLN A 322 -7.27 21.84 3.95
C GLN A 322 -6.63 21.07 2.80
N LEU A 323 -6.53 19.73 2.93
CA LEU A 323 -6.01 18.87 1.88
C LEU A 323 -6.88 18.89 0.62
N MET A 324 -8.21 18.81 0.78
CA MET A 324 -9.16 18.87 -0.35
C MET A 324 -9.11 20.24 -1.04
N LYS A 325 -9.20 21.35 -0.30
CA LYS A 325 -9.09 22.70 -0.86
C LYS A 325 -7.81 22.86 -1.70
N LYS A 326 -6.68 22.32 -1.18
CA LYS A 326 -5.42 22.38 -1.93
C LYS A 326 -5.41 21.52 -3.18
N ALA A 327 -6.06 20.37 -3.15
CA ALA A 327 -6.22 19.51 -4.32
C ALA A 327 -7.08 20.19 -5.40
N GLU A 328 -8.18 20.83 -5.01
CA GLU A 328 -9.04 21.63 -5.90
C GLU A 328 -8.31 22.81 -6.54
N GLU A 329 -7.54 23.59 -5.74
CA GLU A 329 -6.70 24.68 -6.25
C GLU A 329 -5.69 24.20 -7.29
N LEU A 330 -5.06 23.02 -7.05
CA LEU A 330 -4.10 22.44 -7.99
C LEU A 330 -4.79 21.95 -9.27
N SER A 331 -6.02 21.46 -9.15
CA SER A 331 -6.81 20.99 -10.28
C SER A 331 -7.26 22.17 -11.16
N LYS A 332 -7.82 23.22 -10.57
CA LYS A 332 -8.26 24.46 -11.28
C LYS A 332 -7.11 25.17 -12.00
N LYS A 333 -5.91 25.18 -11.44
CA LYS A 333 -4.72 25.79 -12.08
C LYS A 333 -4.24 25.08 -13.34
N ARG A 334 -4.81 23.94 -13.63
CA ARG A 334 -4.40 23.12 -14.77
C ARG A 334 -5.42 23.08 -15.91
N GLY A 335 -6.54 23.75 -15.71
CA GLY A 335 -7.63 23.93 -16.66
C GLY A 335 -8.59 22.82 -16.56
#